data_b8f6d0bebea5b9a05098b4c759d98b9e
#
_entry.id   b8f6d0bebea5b9a05098b4c759d98b9e
#
_cell.length_a   1.000
_cell.length_b   1.000
_cell.length_c   1.000
_cell.angle_alpha   90.00
_cell.angle_beta   90.00
_cell.angle_gamma   90.00
#
_symmetry.space_group_name_H-M   'P 1'
#
loop_
_entity.id
_entity.type
_entity.pdbx_description
1 polymer ?
#
loop_
_entity_poly.entity_id
_entity_poly.type
_entity_poly.pdbx_seq_one_letter_code
_entity_poly.pdbx_strand_id
1 'polypeptide(L)'
;LGTCERIEIGKKDSVITPSKTLDKEKCNGRIKDLTAQIKLQTNEGERNYLRERIAKISGGISTIFVGGITPSEVEEKVARVDDACCAVKASKDGGVVAGGGITLLNANLQLDLDRVTEKSILAPFNKIMLNANFRPKERLMWEGFDKWKYFILNGFKHQMVNDSNVYPFGYDVKEYKEVNMFEAGILDTAKGIKNALINAVSASNNLLRTNNAITLKRFAQEGK
;
A
#
# COMPACT_ATOMS: atom_id res chain seq x y z
N LEU A 1 -39.84 3.59 8.59
CA LEU A 1 -39.02 2.46 9.02
C LEU A 1 -39.13 1.37 7.98
N GLY A 2 -38.00 0.85 7.49
CA GLY A 2 -37.98 -0.23 6.50
C GLY A 2 -38.05 -1.61 7.15
N THR A 3 -38.08 -2.66 6.32
CA THR A 3 -37.97 -4.06 6.72
C THR A 3 -36.58 -4.59 6.42
N CYS A 4 -36.06 -5.44 7.31
CA CYS A 4 -34.78 -6.10 7.13
C CYS A 4 -34.94 -7.62 7.23
N GLU A 5 -34.07 -8.37 6.58
CA GLU A 5 -34.04 -9.84 6.67
C GLU A 5 -33.31 -10.31 7.93
N ARG A 6 -32.24 -9.64 8.27
CA ARG A 6 -31.38 -10.00 9.42
C ARG A 6 -30.72 -8.77 10.01
N ILE A 7 -30.61 -8.75 11.33
CA ILE A 7 -29.83 -7.76 12.08
C ILE A 7 -28.84 -8.52 12.98
N GLU A 8 -27.55 -8.21 12.83
CA GLU A 8 -26.50 -8.69 13.71
C GLU A 8 -25.99 -7.51 14.53
N ILE A 9 -26.11 -7.60 15.84
CA ILE A 9 -25.72 -6.53 16.76
C ILE A 9 -24.44 -6.94 17.48
N GLY A 10 -23.35 -6.23 17.23
CA GLY A 10 -22.08 -6.35 17.94
C GLY A 10 -21.88 -5.26 18.98
N LYS A 11 -20.78 -5.35 19.74
CA LYS A 11 -20.45 -4.32 20.76
C LYS A 11 -20.12 -2.95 20.16
N LYS A 12 -19.54 -2.91 18.97
CA LYS A 12 -19.08 -1.69 18.28
C LYS A 12 -19.89 -1.39 17.03
N ASP A 13 -20.36 -2.42 16.35
CA ASP A 13 -20.99 -2.32 15.04
C ASP A 13 -22.27 -3.15 14.98
N SER A 14 -23.20 -2.72 14.14
CA SER A 14 -24.40 -3.48 13.84
C SER A 14 -24.55 -3.61 12.33
N VAL A 15 -24.79 -4.82 11.86
CA VAL A 15 -24.98 -5.13 10.45
C VAL A 15 -26.46 -5.38 10.19
N ILE A 16 -27.04 -4.61 9.30
CA ILE A 16 -28.44 -4.74 8.88
C ILE A 16 -28.46 -5.26 7.45
N THR A 17 -28.97 -6.48 7.28
CA THR A 17 -29.16 -7.07 5.94
C THR A 17 -30.54 -6.69 5.44
N PRO A 18 -30.62 -5.96 4.30
CA PRO A 18 -31.90 -5.53 3.75
C PRO A 18 -32.73 -6.71 3.26
N SER A 19 -34.06 -6.58 3.30
CA SER A 19 -34.96 -7.56 2.72
C SER A 19 -34.80 -7.66 1.20
N LYS A 20 -35.05 -8.85 0.63
CA LYS A 20 -35.06 -9.08 -0.83
C LYS A 20 -36.11 -8.23 -1.56
N THR A 21 -37.12 -7.72 -0.84
CA THR A 21 -38.17 -6.84 -1.34
C THR A 21 -37.81 -5.36 -1.27
N LEU A 22 -36.53 -5.03 -1.07
CA LEU A 22 -36.06 -3.65 -1.00
C LEU A 22 -36.41 -2.88 -2.28
N ASP A 23 -37.05 -1.74 -2.11
CA ASP A 23 -37.43 -0.83 -3.20
C ASP A 23 -36.15 -0.14 -3.73
N LYS A 24 -35.61 -0.69 -4.82
CA LYS A 24 -34.40 -0.17 -5.46
C LYS A 24 -34.57 1.26 -5.98
N GLU A 25 -35.77 1.66 -6.37
CA GLU A 25 -36.05 3.03 -6.88
C GLU A 25 -35.90 4.06 -5.76
N LYS A 26 -36.41 3.76 -4.55
CA LYS A 26 -36.23 4.63 -3.37
C LYS A 26 -34.78 4.73 -2.95
N CYS A 27 -34.03 3.62 -3.00
CA CYS A 27 -32.60 3.64 -2.73
C CYS A 27 -31.84 4.51 -3.74
N ASN A 28 -32.13 4.36 -5.03
CA ASN A 28 -31.52 5.16 -6.08
C ASN A 28 -31.88 6.65 -5.97
N GLY A 29 -33.13 6.97 -5.58
CA GLY A 29 -33.52 8.33 -5.26
C GLY A 29 -32.68 8.92 -4.14
N ARG A 30 -32.51 8.17 -3.04
CA ARG A 30 -31.67 8.62 -1.91
C ARG A 30 -30.23 8.81 -2.27
N ILE A 31 -29.66 7.95 -3.12
CA ILE A 31 -28.28 8.07 -3.63
C ILE A 31 -28.12 9.36 -4.45
N LYS A 32 -29.11 9.68 -5.30
CA LYS A 32 -29.11 10.93 -6.07
C LYS A 32 -29.12 12.17 -5.17
N ASP A 33 -29.94 12.17 -4.12
CA ASP A 33 -30.01 13.27 -3.15
C ASP A 33 -28.69 13.46 -2.43
N LEU A 34 -28.08 12.38 -1.94
CA LEU A 34 -26.77 12.41 -1.26
C LEU A 34 -25.67 12.88 -2.23
N THR A 35 -25.72 12.46 -3.48
CA THR A 35 -24.75 12.88 -4.51
C THR A 35 -24.88 14.39 -4.81
N ALA A 36 -26.10 14.92 -4.82
CA ALA A 36 -26.32 16.36 -4.95
C ALA A 36 -25.77 17.13 -3.75
N GLN A 37 -25.97 16.61 -2.53
CA GLN A 37 -25.42 17.21 -1.30
C GLN A 37 -23.89 17.26 -1.33
N ILE A 38 -23.20 16.22 -1.83
CA ILE A 38 -21.72 16.21 -1.94
C ILE A 38 -21.22 17.38 -2.81
N LYS A 39 -21.96 17.74 -3.87
CA LYS A 39 -21.57 18.85 -4.76
C LYS A 39 -21.68 20.21 -4.08
N LEU A 40 -22.55 20.35 -3.10
CA LEU A 40 -22.77 21.60 -2.35
C LEU A 40 -21.83 21.75 -1.17
N GLN A 41 -21.25 20.66 -0.68
CA GLN A 41 -20.35 20.69 0.47
C GLN A 41 -18.94 21.12 0.08
N THR A 42 -18.39 22.07 0.84
CA THR A 42 -17.01 22.56 0.72
C THR A 42 -16.05 21.82 1.65
N ASN A 43 -16.54 21.28 2.75
CA ASN A 43 -15.75 20.53 3.74
C ASN A 43 -15.47 19.11 3.26
N GLU A 44 -14.20 18.74 3.15
CA GLU A 44 -13.79 17.43 2.66
C GLU A 44 -14.17 16.29 3.62
N GLY A 45 -14.16 16.53 4.92
CA GLY A 45 -14.62 15.55 5.92
C GLY A 45 -16.09 15.19 5.75
N GLU A 46 -16.96 16.19 5.55
CA GLU A 46 -18.39 15.97 5.29
C GLU A 46 -18.63 15.28 3.94
N ARG A 47 -17.86 15.64 2.93
CA ARG A 47 -17.91 14.96 1.62
C ARG A 47 -17.57 13.48 1.74
N ASN A 48 -16.54 13.13 2.51
CA ASN A 48 -16.14 11.75 2.74
C ASN A 48 -17.20 10.97 3.54
N TYR A 49 -17.79 11.58 4.54
CA TYR A 49 -18.91 10.99 5.28
C TYR A 49 -20.13 10.70 4.39
N LEU A 50 -20.49 11.62 3.51
CA LEU A 50 -21.58 11.41 2.55
C LEU A 50 -21.25 10.32 1.52
N ARG A 51 -20.00 10.24 1.04
CA ARG A 51 -19.53 9.15 0.17
C ARG A 51 -19.63 7.79 0.85
N GLU A 52 -19.25 7.72 2.11
CA GLU A 52 -19.36 6.49 2.90
C GLU A 52 -20.83 6.05 3.05
N ARG A 53 -21.75 6.99 3.29
CA ARG A 53 -23.19 6.69 3.33
C ARG A 53 -23.71 6.17 2.00
N ILE A 54 -23.31 6.78 0.88
CA ILE A 54 -23.68 6.30 -0.45
C ILE A 54 -23.15 4.87 -0.65
N ALA A 55 -21.91 4.60 -0.30
CA ALA A 55 -21.32 3.27 -0.41
C ALA A 55 -22.10 2.22 0.40
N LYS A 56 -22.50 2.54 1.63
CA LYS A 56 -23.32 1.66 2.49
C LYS A 56 -24.71 1.38 1.91
N ILE A 57 -25.32 2.34 1.19
CA ILE A 57 -26.63 2.17 0.56
C ILE A 57 -26.53 1.40 -0.76
N SER A 58 -25.49 1.68 -1.57
CA SER A 58 -25.35 1.18 -2.95
C SER A 58 -24.65 -0.18 -3.06
N GLY A 59 -23.71 -0.46 -2.18
CA GLY A 59 -22.71 -1.51 -2.38
C GLY A 59 -22.92 -2.81 -1.62
N GLY A 60 -23.86 -2.86 -0.70
CA GLY A 60 -23.95 -3.99 0.24
C GLY A 60 -22.75 -4.06 1.19
N ILE A 61 -22.79 -4.99 2.12
CA ILE A 61 -21.74 -5.25 3.11
C ILE A 61 -21.16 -6.64 2.85
N SER A 62 -19.85 -6.70 2.68
CA SER A 62 -19.11 -7.98 2.66
C SER A 62 -18.35 -8.12 3.97
N THR A 63 -18.53 -9.26 4.62
CA THR A 63 -17.84 -9.57 5.89
C THR A 63 -16.76 -10.59 5.63
N ILE A 64 -15.54 -10.28 6.04
CA ILE A 64 -14.40 -11.21 5.96
C ILE A 64 -14.18 -11.79 7.36
N PHE A 65 -14.38 -13.10 7.51
CA PHE A 65 -14.12 -13.80 8.77
C PHE A 65 -12.65 -14.24 8.81
N VAL A 66 -11.96 -13.80 9.86
CA VAL A 66 -10.54 -14.14 10.07
C VAL A 66 -10.42 -15.06 11.28
N GLY A 67 -9.77 -16.20 11.09
CA GLY A 67 -9.52 -17.18 12.13
C GLY A 67 -8.03 -17.45 12.35
N GLY A 68 -7.69 -17.92 13.55
CA GLY A 68 -6.33 -18.32 13.92
C GLY A 68 -6.35 -19.21 15.17
N ILE A 69 -5.23 -19.85 15.47
CA ILE A 69 -5.07 -20.72 16.63
C ILE A 69 -4.92 -19.89 17.91
N THR A 70 -4.25 -18.74 17.82
CA THR A 70 -4.03 -17.84 18.95
C THR A 70 -4.65 -16.46 18.73
N PRO A 71 -5.06 -15.75 19.80
CA PRO A 71 -5.57 -14.38 19.67
C PRO A 71 -4.59 -13.43 18.95
N SER A 72 -3.30 -13.53 19.23
CA SER A 72 -2.26 -12.71 18.60
C SER A 72 -2.15 -12.96 17.09
N GLU A 73 -2.31 -14.22 16.65
CA GLU A 73 -2.36 -14.59 15.24
C GLU A 73 -3.58 -13.99 14.54
N VAL A 74 -4.73 -14.00 15.22
CA VAL A 74 -5.96 -13.40 14.68
C VAL A 74 -5.81 -11.89 14.53
N GLU A 75 -5.28 -11.19 15.54
CA GLU A 75 -5.03 -9.75 15.48
C GLU A 75 -4.08 -9.38 14.33
N GLU A 76 -3.01 -10.14 14.14
CA GLU A 76 -2.05 -9.92 13.04
C GLU A 76 -2.72 -10.14 11.68
N LYS A 77 -3.52 -11.20 11.54
CA LYS A 77 -4.27 -11.45 10.30
C LYS A 77 -5.31 -10.38 10.00
N VAL A 78 -6.03 -9.89 11.02
CA VAL A 78 -7.01 -8.79 10.87
C VAL A 78 -6.30 -7.53 10.37
N ALA A 79 -5.16 -7.15 10.98
CA ALA A 79 -4.37 -6.01 10.55
C ALA A 79 -3.91 -6.15 9.10
N ARG A 80 -3.47 -7.34 8.71
CA ARG A 80 -3.05 -7.64 7.33
C ARG A 80 -4.19 -7.54 6.31
N VAL A 81 -5.40 -7.96 6.69
CA VAL A 81 -6.61 -7.81 5.85
C VAL A 81 -6.97 -6.34 5.69
N ASP A 82 -6.91 -5.56 6.78
CA ASP A 82 -7.15 -4.11 6.75
C ASP A 82 -6.17 -3.38 5.83
N ASP A 83 -4.88 -3.70 5.92
CA ASP A 83 -3.84 -3.16 5.03
C ASP A 83 -4.11 -3.51 3.56
N ALA A 84 -4.52 -4.76 3.28
CA ALA A 84 -4.90 -5.18 1.93
C ALA A 84 -6.11 -4.40 1.40
N CYS A 85 -7.13 -4.19 2.22
CA CYS A 85 -8.31 -3.38 1.87
C CYS A 85 -7.92 -1.92 1.57
N CYS A 86 -7.03 -1.33 2.37
CA CYS A 86 -6.50 0.01 2.16
C CYS A 86 -5.69 0.09 0.85
N ALA A 87 -4.85 -0.92 0.57
CA ALA A 87 -4.09 -1.01 -0.67
C ALA A 87 -5.00 -1.08 -1.90
N VAL A 88 -6.06 -1.90 -1.87
CA VAL A 88 -7.03 -2.00 -2.97
C VAL A 88 -7.74 -0.66 -3.21
N LYS A 89 -8.18 0.04 -2.14
CA LYS A 89 -8.78 1.37 -2.26
C LYS A 89 -7.80 2.38 -2.87
N ALA A 90 -6.56 2.40 -2.39
CA ALA A 90 -5.53 3.29 -2.90
C ALA A 90 -5.17 3.00 -4.37
N SER A 91 -5.18 1.72 -4.77
CA SER A 91 -4.95 1.30 -6.16
C SER A 91 -6.07 1.74 -7.10
N LYS A 92 -7.32 1.69 -6.63
CA LYS A 92 -8.47 2.17 -7.41
C LYS A 92 -8.38 3.67 -7.70
N ASP A 93 -7.88 4.45 -6.74
CA ASP A 93 -7.77 5.91 -6.86
C ASP A 93 -6.51 6.37 -7.61
N GLY A 94 -5.40 5.69 -7.40
CA GLY A 94 -4.07 6.12 -7.86
C GLY A 94 -3.38 5.21 -8.85
N GLY A 95 -3.96 4.05 -9.15
CA GLY A 95 -3.35 3.03 -10.00
C GLY A 95 -2.31 2.17 -9.26
N VAL A 96 -1.75 1.23 -10.01
CA VAL A 96 -0.75 0.27 -9.55
C VAL A 96 0.57 0.45 -10.28
N VAL A 97 1.65 0.07 -9.62
CA VAL A 97 3.02 0.10 -10.14
C VAL A 97 3.73 -1.21 -9.81
N ALA A 98 4.87 -1.47 -10.43
CA ALA A 98 5.68 -2.64 -10.12
C ALA A 98 6.11 -2.62 -8.63
N GLY A 99 5.86 -3.72 -7.93
CA GLY A 99 6.16 -3.87 -6.51
C GLY A 99 7.62 -4.25 -6.23
N GLY A 100 7.87 -4.68 -4.99
CA GLY A 100 9.20 -5.18 -4.61
C GLY A 100 10.32 -4.14 -4.63
N GLY A 101 10.00 -2.85 -4.59
CA GLY A 101 10.95 -1.75 -4.69
C GLY A 101 11.41 -1.41 -6.12
N ILE A 102 10.90 -2.12 -7.13
CA ILE A 102 11.28 -1.94 -8.55
C ILE A 102 10.88 -0.55 -9.05
N THR A 103 9.74 -0.02 -8.63
CA THR A 103 9.31 1.34 -9.04
C THR A 103 10.31 2.41 -8.60
N LEU A 104 10.83 2.33 -7.38
CA LEU A 104 11.86 3.25 -6.90
C LEU A 104 13.20 3.06 -7.61
N LEU A 105 13.55 1.82 -7.91
CA LEU A 105 14.71 1.49 -8.73
C LEU A 105 14.61 2.11 -10.13
N ASN A 106 13.46 1.96 -10.79
CA ASN A 106 13.20 2.56 -12.10
C ASN A 106 13.28 4.10 -12.06
N ALA A 107 12.70 4.72 -11.02
CA ALA A 107 12.79 6.16 -10.83
C ALA A 107 14.25 6.62 -10.68
N ASN A 108 15.06 5.88 -9.92
CA ASN A 108 16.49 6.16 -9.76
C ASN A 108 17.27 6.07 -11.08
N LEU A 109 16.92 5.13 -11.94
CA LEU A 109 17.58 4.96 -13.24
C LEU A 109 17.26 6.09 -14.23
N GLN A 110 16.14 6.77 -14.06
CA GLN A 110 15.67 7.86 -14.93
C GLN A 110 16.08 9.24 -14.46
N LEU A 111 16.47 9.38 -13.19
CA LEU A 111 16.81 10.65 -12.57
C LEU A 111 18.31 10.72 -12.32
N ASP A 112 18.88 11.89 -12.56
CA ASP A 112 20.26 12.21 -12.15
C ASP A 112 20.23 12.66 -10.69
N LEU A 113 20.42 11.70 -9.79
CA LEU A 113 20.34 11.91 -8.34
C LEU A 113 21.76 11.95 -7.73
N ASP A 114 21.90 12.76 -6.68
CA ASP A 114 23.10 12.70 -5.87
C ASP A 114 23.25 11.34 -5.16
N ARG A 115 24.49 10.99 -4.79
CA ARG A 115 24.83 9.67 -4.23
C ARG A 115 24.06 9.31 -2.95
N VAL A 116 23.68 10.30 -2.13
CA VAL A 116 22.96 10.06 -0.87
C VAL A 116 21.51 9.73 -1.17
N THR A 117 20.87 10.52 -2.02
CA THR A 117 19.47 10.32 -2.46
C THR A 117 19.33 9.01 -3.22
N GLU A 118 20.27 8.71 -4.14
CA GLU A 118 20.33 7.42 -4.87
C GLU A 118 20.29 6.25 -3.89
N LYS A 119 21.21 6.19 -2.93
CA LYS A 119 21.29 5.11 -1.93
C LYS A 119 20.03 5.01 -1.09
N SER A 120 19.43 6.14 -0.74
CA SER A 120 18.24 6.20 0.11
C SER A 120 17.00 5.65 -0.61
N ILE A 121 16.81 6.00 -1.88
CA ILE A 121 15.69 5.51 -2.70
C ILE A 121 15.80 4.00 -2.95
N LEU A 122 17.01 3.47 -3.07
CA LEU A 122 17.26 2.07 -3.32
C LEU A 122 17.24 1.20 -2.05
N ALA A 123 17.21 1.81 -0.87
CA ALA A 123 17.23 1.08 0.40
C ALA A 123 16.09 0.06 0.55
N PRO A 124 14.82 0.33 0.17
CA PRO A 124 13.75 -0.66 0.26
C PRO A 124 14.02 -1.91 -0.59
N PHE A 125 14.42 -1.74 -1.85
CA PHE A 125 14.78 -2.86 -2.72
C PHE A 125 15.93 -3.68 -2.14
N ASN A 126 17.00 -3.02 -1.73
CA ASN A 126 18.16 -3.69 -1.13
C ASN A 126 17.77 -4.48 0.13
N LYS A 127 16.87 -3.93 0.96
CA LYS A 127 16.40 -4.61 2.16
C LYS A 127 15.59 -5.85 1.85
N ILE A 128 14.72 -5.81 0.84
CA ILE A 128 13.96 -6.98 0.36
C ILE A 128 14.92 -8.09 -0.10
N MET A 129 15.91 -7.74 -0.92
CA MET A 129 16.88 -8.71 -1.43
C MET A 129 17.73 -9.32 -0.31
N LEU A 130 18.17 -8.52 0.67
CA LEU A 130 18.90 -9.01 1.84
C LEU A 130 18.03 -9.96 2.69
N ASN A 131 16.79 -9.62 2.93
CA ASN A 131 15.86 -10.44 3.71
C ASN A 131 15.55 -11.79 3.00
N ALA A 132 15.57 -11.80 1.67
CA ALA A 132 15.42 -13.01 0.86
C ALA A 132 16.68 -13.89 0.82
N ASN A 133 17.72 -13.56 1.60
CA ASN A 133 19.04 -14.23 1.52
C ASN A 133 19.61 -14.26 0.09
N PHE A 134 19.18 -13.34 -0.76
CA PHE A 134 19.75 -13.19 -2.08
C PHE A 134 21.18 -12.69 -1.91
N ARG A 135 22.12 -13.64 -1.93
CA ARG A 135 23.56 -13.36 -1.98
C ARG A 135 23.98 -13.56 -3.43
N PRO A 136 24.28 -12.50 -4.16
CA PRO A 136 24.98 -12.66 -5.43
C PRO A 136 26.23 -13.50 -5.14
N LYS A 137 26.37 -14.62 -5.83
CA LYS A 137 27.55 -15.45 -5.72
C LYS A 137 28.76 -14.54 -5.97
N GLU A 138 29.61 -14.42 -4.95
CA GLU A 138 30.85 -13.68 -4.93
C GLU A 138 30.81 -12.17 -4.62
N ARG A 139 31.40 -11.86 -3.47
CA ARG A 139 32.16 -10.64 -3.07
C ARG A 139 31.60 -9.23 -3.42
N LEU A 140 30.34 -9.13 -3.81
CA LEU A 140 29.78 -8.00 -4.54
C LEU A 140 28.73 -7.21 -3.75
N MET A 141 28.80 -7.14 -2.44
CA MET A 141 27.81 -6.36 -1.65
C MET A 141 27.84 -4.85 -1.96
N TRP A 142 28.94 -4.33 -2.53
CA TRP A 142 29.05 -2.93 -2.92
C TRP A 142 29.27 -2.74 -4.43
N GLU A 143 29.94 -3.69 -5.11
CA GLU A 143 30.08 -3.70 -6.56
C GLU A 143 28.89 -4.38 -7.27
N GLY A 144 28.14 -5.21 -6.57
CA GLY A 144 26.98 -5.92 -7.11
C GLY A 144 25.83 -5.01 -7.46
N PHE A 145 25.74 -3.86 -6.80
CA PHE A 145 24.72 -2.87 -7.09
C PHE A 145 24.93 -2.21 -8.47
N ASP A 146 26.17 -1.84 -8.78
CA ASP A 146 26.51 -1.31 -10.10
C ASP A 146 26.39 -2.40 -11.17
N LYS A 147 26.66 -3.67 -10.84
CA LYS A 147 26.41 -4.80 -11.76
C LYS A 147 24.93 -5.13 -11.91
N TRP A 148 24.11 -5.01 -10.85
CA TRP A 148 22.64 -5.13 -10.96
C TRP A 148 22.06 -3.98 -11.78
N LYS A 149 22.48 -2.75 -11.51
CA LYS A 149 22.18 -1.58 -12.33
C LYS A 149 22.61 -1.81 -13.77
N TYR A 150 23.82 -2.36 -13.98
CA TYR A 150 24.34 -2.71 -15.30
C TYR A 150 23.59 -3.90 -15.93
N PHE A 151 23.23 -4.92 -15.17
CA PHE A 151 22.46 -6.08 -15.62
C PHE A 151 21.03 -5.68 -15.99
N ILE A 152 20.37 -4.89 -15.17
CA ILE A 152 19.06 -4.31 -15.48
C ILE A 152 19.17 -3.37 -16.68
N LEU A 153 20.16 -2.47 -16.71
CA LEU A 153 20.36 -1.55 -17.83
C LEU A 153 20.74 -2.22 -19.14
N ASN A 154 21.51 -3.30 -19.11
CA ASN A 154 22.00 -3.96 -20.32
C ASN A 154 21.22 -5.23 -20.65
N GLY A 155 20.74 -5.98 -19.68
CA GLY A 155 19.87 -7.14 -19.89
C GLY A 155 18.50 -6.76 -20.44
N PHE A 156 18.00 -5.60 -20.03
CA PHE A 156 16.65 -5.12 -20.40
C PHE A 156 16.64 -4.06 -21.51
N LYS A 157 17.77 -3.58 -21.99
CA LYS A 157 17.83 -2.66 -23.15
C LYS A 157 17.11 -3.18 -24.39
N HIS A 158 16.88 -4.49 -24.48
CA HIS A 158 16.21 -5.12 -25.63
C HIS A 158 14.70 -5.33 -25.46
N GLN A 159 14.11 -5.01 -24.30
CA GLN A 159 12.68 -5.18 -24.07
C GLN A 159 12.01 -3.89 -23.57
N MET A 160 12.34 -2.75 -24.14
CA MET A 160 11.47 -1.57 -23.99
C MET A 160 10.16 -1.85 -24.71
N VAL A 161 9.12 -2.16 -23.94
CA VAL A 161 7.77 -2.26 -24.46
C VAL A 161 7.25 -0.85 -24.66
N ASN A 162 7.15 -0.46 -25.95
CA ASN A 162 6.41 0.71 -26.42
C ASN A 162 6.54 1.98 -25.58
N ASP A 163 7.43 2.92 -25.95
CA ASP A 163 7.48 4.34 -25.55
C ASP A 163 7.30 4.73 -24.05
N SER A 164 7.03 3.80 -23.17
CA SER A 164 7.01 4.03 -21.74
C SER A 164 8.34 3.58 -21.14
N ASN A 165 9.14 4.53 -20.63
CA ASN A 165 10.41 4.30 -19.92
C ASN A 165 10.25 3.51 -18.60
N VAL A 166 9.29 2.61 -18.49
CA VAL A 166 9.00 1.83 -17.28
C VAL A 166 9.37 0.37 -17.52
N TYR A 167 10.31 -0.13 -16.74
CA TYR A 167 10.66 -1.54 -16.71
C TYR A 167 9.67 -2.32 -15.86
N PRO A 168 8.91 -3.27 -16.45
CA PRO A 168 7.97 -4.08 -15.70
C PRO A 168 8.62 -5.27 -14.98
N PHE A 169 9.90 -5.53 -15.25
CA PHE A 169 10.58 -6.72 -14.72
C PHE A 169 11.23 -6.46 -13.38
N GLY A 170 11.21 -7.49 -12.54
CA GLY A 170 11.81 -7.50 -11.22
C GLY A 170 12.13 -8.93 -10.79
N TYR A 171 12.38 -9.12 -9.50
CA TYR A 171 12.77 -10.40 -8.95
C TYR A 171 11.72 -10.93 -7.97
N ASP A 172 11.19 -12.13 -8.26
CA ASP A 172 10.34 -12.85 -7.33
C ASP A 172 11.20 -13.59 -6.31
N VAL A 173 11.20 -13.08 -5.09
CA VAL A 173 11.99 -13.62 -3.98
C VAL A 173 11.48 -14.97 -3.46
N LYS A 174 10.24 -15.37 -3.79
CA LYS A 174 9.67 -16.67 -3.41
C LYS A 174 10.10 -17.75 -4.38
N GLU A 175 10.05 -17.44 -5.68
CA GLU A 175 10.37 -18.36 -6.76
C GLU A 175 11.84 -18.28 -7.19
N TYR A 176 12.59 -17.32 -6.63
CA TYR A 176 14.01 -17.08 -6.96
C TYR A 176 14.27 -16.89 -8.46
N LYS A 177 13.39 -16.15 -9.14
CA LYS A 177 13.49 -15.91 -10.59
C LYS A 177 13.11 -14.49 -10.97
N GLU A 178 13.59 -14.07 -12.13
CA GLU A 178 13.13 -12.84 -12.77
C GLU A 178 11.75 -13.03 -13.37
N VAL A 179 10.87 -12.05 -13.14
CA VAL A 179 9.48 -12.08 -13.60
C VAL A 179 9.01 -10.70 -14.02
N ASN A 180 8.02 -10.68 -14.91
CA ASN A 180 7.24 -9.48 -15.13
C ASN A 180 6.34 -9.26 -13.88
N MET A 181 6.59 -8.16 -13.17
CA MET A 181 5.93 -7.87 -11.88
C MET A 181 4.42 -7.73 -12.02
N PHE A 182 3.94 -7.23 -13.16
CA PHE A 182 2.51 -7.09 -13.44
C PHE A 182 1.85 -8.45 -13.70
N GLU A 183 2.48 -9.33 -14.45
CA GLU A 183 1.99 -10.66 -14.74
C GLU A 183 2.08 -11.58 -13.51
N ALA A 184 3.12 -11.43 -12.70
CA ALA A 184 3.29 -12.16 -11.46
C ALA A 184 2.39 -11.64 -10.32
N GLY A 185 1.69 -10.51 -10.51
CA GLY A 185 0.84 -9.90 -9.49
C GLY A 185 1.61 -9.28 -8.33
N ILE A 186 2.90 -8.99 -8.49
CA ILE A 186 3.74 -8.33 -7.48
C ILE A 186 3.64 -6.83 -7.70
N LEU A 187 2.62 -6.22 -7.11
CA LEU A 187 2.22 -4.84 -7.35
C LEU A 187 2.22 -4.03 -6.07
N ASP A 188 2.54 -2.74 -6.21
CA ASP A 188 2.37 -1.73 -5.17
C ASP A 188 1.38 -0.66 -5.62
N THR A 189 0.84 0.11 -4.66
CA THR A 189 -0.03 1.23 -4.99
C THR A 189 0.81 2.46 -5.33
N ALA A 190 0.56 3.11 -6.46
CA ALA A 190 1.28 4.32 -6.85
C ALA A 190 1.14 5.43 -5.78
N LYS A 191 -0.05 5.59 -5.23
CA LYS A 191 -0.34 6.55 -4.15
C LYS A 191 0.43 6.21 -2.87
N GLY A 192 0.56 4.93 -2.53
CA GLY A 192 1.31 4.45 -1.36
C GLY A 192 2.80 4.78 -1.47
N ILE A 193 3.43 4.42 -2.58
CA ILE A 193 4.86 4.70 -2.83
C ILE A 193 5.13 6.21 -2.80
N LYS A 194 4.29 7.01 -3.46
CA LYS A 194 4.42 8.47 -3.45
C LYS A 194 4.34 9.05 -2.04
N ASN A 195 3.35 8.64 -1.25
CA ASN A 195 3.18 9.11 0.12
C ASN A 195 4.32 8.65 1.03
N ALA A 196 4.79 7.41 0.88
CA ALA A 196 5.92 6.89 1.63
C ALA A 196 7.17 7.74 1.39
N LEU A 197 7.45 8.09 0.13
CA LEU A 197 8.59 8.95 -0.22
C LEU A 197 8.44 10.36 0.39
N ILE A 198 7.27 10.99 0.26
CA ILE A 198 7.01 12.33 0.82
C ILE A 198 7.21 12.31 2.34
N ASN A 199 6.66 11.31 3.03
CA ASN A 199 6.77 11.18 4.48
C ASN A 199 8.20 10.91 4.92
N ALA A 200 8.96 10.08 4.19
CA ALA A 200 10.36 9.82 4.47
C ALA A 200 11.21 11.10 4.36
N VAL A 201 11.01 11.88 3.31
CA VAL A 201 11.70 13.17 3.13
C VAL A 201 11.33 14.16 4.24
N SER A 202 10.04 14.24 4.60
CA SER A 202 9.57 15.11 5.69
C SER A 202 10.20 14.74 7.04
N ALA A 203 10.22 13.43 7.36
CA ALA A 203 10.84 12.94 8.59
C ALA A 203 12.35 13.20 8.61
N SER A 204 13.04 12.97 7.50
CA SER A 204 14.48 13.22 7.37
C SER A 204 14.81 14.69 7.55
N ASN A 205 14.02 15.58 6.95
CA ASN A 205 14.17 17.04 7.12
C ASN A 205 14.01 17.46 8.59
N ASN A 206 13.06 16.88 9.32
CA ASN A 206 12.88 17.17 10.73
C ASN A 206 14.08 16.71 11.56
N LEU A 207 14.64 15.52 11.27
CA LEU A 207 15.84 15.03 11.93
C LEU A 207 17.08 15.89 11.63
N LEU A 208 17.27 16.30 10.38
CA LEU A 208 18.41 17.12 9.98
C LEU A 208 18.37 18.54 10.59
N ARG A 209 17.19 19.03 10.97
CA ARG A 209 17.01 20.33 11.63
C ARG A 209 17.20 20.28 13.13
N THR A 210 17.31 19.10 13.74
CA THR A 210 17.48 18.93 15.18
C THR A 210 18.93 19.16 15.58
N ASN A 211 19.21 20.09 16.48
CA ASN A 211 20.52 20.35 17.02
C ASN A 211 20.83 19.47 18.25
N ASN A 212 19.79 19.04 18.96
CA ASN A 212 19.93 18.27 20.22
C ASN A 212 18.93 17.10 20.24
N ALA A 213 19.37 15.95 20.73
CA ALA A 213 18.53 14.80 21.02
C ALA A 213 18.58 14.50 22.51
N ILE A 214 17.41 14.42 23.16
CA ILE A 214 17.29 14.03 24.55
C ILE A 214 16.83 12.58 24.60
N THR A 215 17.67 11.70 25.14
CA THR A 215 17.33 10.30 25.34
C THR A 215 17.05 10.03 26.81
N LEU A 216 15.90 9.41 27.10
CA LEU A 216 15.61 8.92 28.45
C LEU A 216 16.28 7.56 28.62
N LYS A 217 17.11 7.44 29.66
CA LYS A 217 17.67 6.15 30.06
C LYS A 217 16.52 5.28 30.56
N ARG A 218 16.25 4.14 29.90
CA ARG A 218 15.32 3.16 30.45
C ARG A 218 15.94 2.63 31.73
N PHE A 219 15.32 2.88 32.87
CA PHE A 219 15.63 2.16 34.09
C PHE A 219 15.30 0.68 33.81
N ALA A 220 16.29 -0.18 33.92
CA ALA A 220 16.04 -1.61 33.95
C ALA A 220 15.07 -1.85 35.11
N GLN A 221 13.90 -2.42 34.83
CA GLN A 221 13.05 -2.97 35.87
C GLN A 221 13.88 -4.11 36.48
N GLU A 222 14.49 -3.87 37.65
CA GLU A 222 15.02 -4.92 38.45
C GLU A 222 13.87 -5.85 38.78
N GLY A 223 13.94 -7.07 38.23
CA GLY A 223 12.96 -8.10 38.49
C GLY A 223 12.91 -8.42 39.99
N LYS A 224 11.73 -8.39 40.54
CA LYS A 224 11.37 -9.15 41.74
C LYS A 224 10.65 -10.41 41.28
#